data_c32c286974baeb07c26fefb414f00852
#
_entry.id   c32c286974baeb07c26fefb414f00852
#
_cell.length_a   1.000
_cell.length_b   1.000
_cell.length_c   1.000
_cell.angle_alpha   90.00
_cell.angle_beta   90.00
_cell.angle_gamma   90.00
#
_symmetry.space_group_name_H-M   'P 1'
#
loop_
_entity.id
_entity.type
_entity.pdbx_description
1 polymer ?
#
loop_
_entity_poly.entity_id
_entity_poly.type
_entity_poly.pdbx_seq_one_letter_code
_entity_poly.pdbx_strand_id
1 'polypeptide(L)'
;MPRVRVYLGSDHAGFELKTHLVKHLAGAGHEVVDVGPAAYDAEDDYPPYCVETARRTVADESSLGVVIGGSGNGEQIAANKVPGCRAALAYNTETAQLGRAHNDAQVVAIGGRMHSIAEATEIVETFLATSFSGDARHARRIKLLADYERTGTPPPLPF
;
A
#
# COMPACT_ATOMS: atom_id res chain seq x y z
N MET A 1 5.65 8.50 16.69
CA MET A 1 4.85 7.98 15.58
C MET A 1 3.72 7.11 16.14
N PRO A 2 2.49 7.31 15.73
CA PRO A 2 1.39 6.47 16.21
C PRO A 2 1.59 5.02 15.80
N ARG A 3 1.19 4.11 16.68
CA ARG A 3 1.21 2.68 16.39
C ARG A 3 0.13 2.32 15.38
N VAL A 4 0.51 1.57 14.35
CA VAL A 4 -0.39 1.14 13.28
C VAL A 4 -0.27 -0.38 13.14
N ARG A 5 -1.39 -1.05 12.82
CA ARG A 5 -1.33 -2.43 12.34
C ARG A 5 -0.99 -2.39 10.85
N VAL A 6 0.06 -3.10 10.46
CA VAL A 6 0.57 -3.08 9.10
C VAL A 6 0.56 -4.49 8.53
N TYR A 7 -0.13 -4.67 7.40
CA TYR A 7 -0.11 -5.91 6.63
C TYR A 7 0.93 -5.79 5.52
N LEU A 8 1.80 -6.78 5.38
CA LEU A 8 2.83 -6.80 4.33
C LEU A 8 2.74 -8.07 3.51
N GLY A 9 2.79 -7.91 2.20
CA GLY A 9 2.84 -9.02 1.25
C GLY A 9 3.81 -8.71 0.12
N SER A 10 4.44 -9.74 -0.43
CA SER A 10 5.39 -9.60 -1.53
C SER A 10 5.41 -10.84 -2.41
N ASP A 11 6.09 -10.73 -3.54
CA ASP A 11 6.60 -11.89 -4.27
C ASP A 11 8.10 -12.08 -3.94
N HIS A 12 8.77 -12.95 -4.72
CA HIS A 12 10.20 -13.20 -4.55
C HIS A 12 11.05 -11.94 -4.72
N ALA A 13 10.67 -11.04 -5.63
CA ALA A 13 11.44 -9.81 -5.88
C ALA A 13 11.39 -8.84 -4.69
N GLY A 14 10.32 -8.88 -3.90
CA GLY A 14 10.16 -8.06 -2.70
C GLY A 14 10.45 -8.80 -1.39
N PHE A 15 10.84 -10.06 -1.45
CA PHE A 15 10.98 -10.91 -0.26
C PHE A 15 12.01 -10.38 0.73
N GLU A 16 13.19 -9.97 0.26
CA GLU A 16 14.25 -9.44 1.12
C GLU A 16 13.80 -8.15 1.82
N LEU A 17 13.21 -7.23 1.07
CA LEU A 17 12.70 -5.98 1.62
C LEU A 17 11.56 -6.24 2.61
N LYS A 18 10.63 -7.14 2.30
CA LYS A 18 9.55 -7.52 3.21
C LYS A 18 10.12 -8.06 4.52
N THR A 19 11.10 -8.96 4.44
CA THR A 19 11.74 -9.56 5.63
C THR A 19 12.37 -8.47 6.50
N HIS A 20 13.03 -7.49 5.90
CA HIS A 20 13.60 -6.36 6.62
C HIS A 20 12.50 -5.51 7.27
N LEU A 21 11.46 -5.14 6.52
CA LEU A 21 10.39 -4.28 7.01
C LEU A 21 9.59 -4.91 8.14
N VAL A 22 9.33 -6.21 8.09
CA VAL A 22 8.63 -6.93 9.16
C VAL A 22 9.36 -6.74 10.49
N LYS A 23 10.67 -6.91 10.50
CA LYS A 23 11.49 -6.74 11.70
C LYS A 23 11.59 -5.27 12.12
N HIS A 24 11.86 -4.40 11.15
CA HIS A 24 12.06 -2.97 11.40
C HIS A 24 10.81 -2.32 11.97
N LEU A 25 9.66 -2.56 11.36
CA LEU A 25 8.40 -1.96 11.80
C LEU A 25 7.92 -2.51 13.15
N ALA A 26 8.12 -3.81 13.40
CA ALA A 26 7.84 -4.39 14.70
C ALA A 26 8.72 -3.76 15.79
N GLY A 27 10.00 -3.57 15.50
CA GLY A 27 10.93 -2.90 16.40
C GLY A 27 10.59 -1.44 16.66
N ALA A 28 9.91 -0.78 15.71
CA ALA A 28 9.42 0.59 15.86
C ALA A 28 8.09 0.69 16.60
N GLY A 29 7.52 -0.42 17.04
CA GLY A 29 6.31 -0.46 17.84
C GLY A 29 5.01 -0.71 17.07
N HIS A 30 5.07 -0.94 15.76
CA HIS A 30 3.89 -1.30 14.97
C HIS A 30 3.49 -2.75 15.20
N GLU A 31 2.22 -3.03 15.02
CA GLU A 31 1.71 -4.40 14.98
C GLU A 31 1.80 -4.90 13.54
N VAL A 32 2.68 -5.86 13.29
CA VAL A 32 3.02 -6.30 11.94
C VAL A 32 2.41 -7.67 11.65
N VAL A 33 1.73 -7.79 10.51
CA VAL A 33 1.20 -9.06 10.00
C VAL A 33 1.87 -9.37 8.66
N ASP A 34 2.67 -10.41 8.64
CA ASP A 34 3.31 -10.91 7.42
C ASP A 34 2.31 -11.81 6.67
N VAL A 35 1.79 -11.30 5.56
CA VAL A 35 0.82 -12.04 4.73
C VAL A 35 1.51 -13.13 3.90
N GLY A 36 2.81 -12.98 3.67
CA GLY A 36 3.59 -13.97 2.94
C GLY A 36 4.35 -13.42 1.74
N PRO A 37 5.13 -14.27 1.10
CA PRO A 37 5.39 -15.67 1.43
C PRO A 37 6.28 -15.82 2.67
N ALA A 38 6.20 -16.99 3.30
CA ALA A 38 7.04 -17.31 4.47
C ALA A 38 8.48 -17.68 4.08
N ALA A 39 8.65 -18.13 2.84
CA ALA A 39 9.96 -18.53 2.30
C ALA A 39 10.12 -18.02 0.88
N TYR A 40 11.36 -17.79 0.47
CA TYR A 40 11.68 -17.35 -0.88
C TYR A 40 11.36 -18.47 -1.89
N ASP A 41 10.65 -18.10 -2.95
CA ASP A 41 10.37 -18.96 -4.10
C ASP A 41 10.51 -18.13 -5.37
N ALA A 42 11.54 -18.38 -6.16
CA ALA A 42 11.86 -17.62 -7.37
C ALA A 42 10.77 -17.68 -8.45
N GLU A 43 9.86 -18.64 -8.34
CA GLU A 43 8.81 -18.89 -9.33
C GLU A 43 7.43 -18.41 -8.86
N ASP A 44 7.34 -17.73 -7.70
CA ASP A 44 6.05 -17.28 -7.19
C ASP A 44 5.47 -16.10 -7.97
N ASP A 45 4.17 -15.94 -7.85
CA ASP A 45 3.41 -14.87 -8.48
C ASP A 45 2.98 -13.84 -7.43
N TYR A 46 3.06 -12.54 -7.77
CA TYR A 46 2.70 -11.47 -6.84
C TYR A 46 1.19 -11.34 -6.56
N PRO A 47 0.26 -11.60 -7.51
CA PRO A 47 -1.15 -11.28 -7.30
C PRO A 47 -1.79 -11.92 -6.07
N PRO A 48 -1.57 -13.20 -5.73
CA PRO A 48 -2.17 -13.77 -4.53
C PRO A 48 -1.81 -13.00 -3.25
N TYR A 49 -0.54 -12.64 -3.09
CA TYR A 49 -0.07 -11.94 -1.89
C TYR A 49 -0.58 -10.50 -1.84
N CYS A 50 -0.58 -9.81 -2.98
CA CYS A 50 -1.00 -8.41 -3.05
C CYS A 50 -2.49 -8.26 -2.86
N VAL A 51 -3.29 -9.12 -3.47
CA VAL A 51 -4.75 -9.12 -3.30
C VAL A 51 -5.12 -9.42 -1.85
N GLU A 52 -4.50 -10.43 -1.24
CA GLU A 52 -4.81 -10.78 0.15
C GLU A 52 -4.38 -9.69 1.13
N THR A 53 -3.21 -9.07 0.91
CA THR A 53 -2.76 -7.93 1.72
C THR A 53 -3.76 -6.77 1.64
N ALA A 54 -4.20 -6.43 0.44
CA ALA A 54 -5.18 -5.36 0.24
C ALA A 54 -6.54 -5.70 0.88
N ARG A 55 -7.01 -6.94 0.73
CA ARG A 55 -8.27 -7.37 1.33
C ARG A 55 -8.26 -7.26 2.85
N ARG A 56 -7.19 -7.72 3.48
CA ARG A 56 -7.04 -7.64 4.95
C ARG A 56 -6.96 -6.20 5.42
N THR A 57 -6.24 -5.36 4.68
CA THR A 57 -6.10 -3.95 5.02
C THR A 57 -7.44 -3.23 4.94
N VAL A 58 -8.20 -3.42 3.88
CA VAL A 58 -9.51 -2.77 3.70
C VAL A 58 -10.52 -3.25 4.74
N ALA A 59 -10.46 -4.53 5.12
CA ALA A 59 -11.36 -5.10 6.13
C ALA A 59 -11.03 -4.68 7.56
N ASP A 60 -9.84 -4.15 7.79
CA ASP A 60 -9.36 -3.74 9.11
C ASP A 60 -9.19 -2.23 9.14
N GLU A 61 -10.24 -1.54 9.54
CA GLU A 61 -10.26 -0.08 9.62
C GLU A 61 -9.10 0.43 10.47
N SER A 62 -8.45 1.49 10.04
CA SER A 62 -7.26 2.08 10.67
C SER A 62 -5.96 1.30 10.48
N SER A 63 -5.97 0.16 9.78
CA SER A 63 -4.74 -0.51 9.37
C SER A 63 -4.21 0.08 8.07
N LEU A 64 -2.95 -0.20 7.77
CA LEU A 64 -2.31 0.15 6.51
C LEU A 64 -1.61 -1.08 5.93
N GLY A 65 -1.41 -1.09 4.63
CA GLY A 65 -0.80 -2.21 3.93
C GLY A 65 0.41 -1.81 3.10
N VAL A 66 1.31 -2.76 2.90
CA VAL A 66 2.51 -2.61 2.07
C VAL A 66 2.58 -3.81 1.13
N VAL A 67 2.60 -3.56 -0.17
CA VAL A 67 2.78 -4.60 -1.19
C VAL A 67 4.08 -4.34 -1.94
N ILE A 68 4.91 -5.36 -2.05
CA ILE A 68 6.28 -5.22 -2.49
C ILE A 68 6.58 -6.19 -3.62
N GLY A 69 7.09 -5.68 -4.73
CA GLY A 69 7.56 -6.49 -5.84
C GLY A 69 8.84 -5.93 -6.40
N GLY A 70 9.16 -6.23 -7.66
CA GLY A 70 10.34 -5.70 -8.32
C GLY A 70 10.25 -4.21 -8.60
N SER A 71 9.17 -3.76 -9.23
CA SER A 71 8.93 -2.35 -9.55
C SER A 71 7.80 -1.71 -8.74
N GLY A 72 6.91 -2.50 -8.19
CA GLY A 72 5.70 -2.04 -7.52
C GLY A 72 4.50 -1.86 -8.45
N ASN A 73 4.69 -1.90 -9.77
CA ASN A 73 3.62 -1.65 -10.73
C ASN A 73 2.52 -2.71 -10.66
N GLY A 74 2.88 -3.98 -10.79
CA GLY A 74 1.92 -5.08 -10.73
C GLY A 74 1.24 -5.15 -9.38
N GLU A 75 1.98 -4.92 -8.32
CA GLU A 75 1.51 -4.92 -6.95
C GLU A 75 0.46 -3.84 -6.72
N GLN A 76 0.69 -2.63 -7.25
CA GLN A 76 -0.29 -1.55 -7.20
C GLN A 76 -1.56 -1.92 -7.97
N ILE A 77 -1.42 -2.44 -9.18
CA ILE A 77 -2.55 -2.85 -10.02
C ILE A 77 -3.38 -3.90 -9.28
N ALA A 78 -2.73 -4.95 -8.75
CA ALA A 78 -3.41 -6.02 -8.03
C ALA A 78 -4.17 -5.51 -6.80
N ALA A 79 -3.52 -4.69 -5.98
CA ALA A 79 -4.15 -4.12 -4.79
C ALA A 79 -5.37 -3.27 -5.14
N ASN A 80 -5.29 -2.49 -6.22
CA ASN A 80 -6.40 -1.64 -6.67
C ASN A 80 -7.56 -2.43 -7.29
N LYS A 81 -7.41 -3.73 -7.56
CA LYS A 81 -8.53 -4.57 -7.95
C LYS A 81 -9.43 -4.96 -6.78
N VAL A 82 -8.97 -4.77 -5.56
CA VAL A 82 -9.78 -5.06 -4.37
C VAL A 82 -10.77 -3.91 -4.15
N PRO A 83 -12.08 -4.19 -4.10
CA PRO A 83 -13.06 -3.14 -3.86
C PRO A 83 -12.78 -2.37 -2.56
N GLY A 84 -12.81 -1.05 -2.66
CA GLY A 84 -12.54 -0.16 -1.54
C GLY A 84 -11.06 0.14 -1.30
N CYS A 85 -10.14 -0.54 -1.98
CA CYS A 85 -8.71 -0.29 -1.83
C CYS A 85 -8.23 0.83 -2.76
N ARG A 86 -7.50 1.77 -2.18
CA ARG A 86 -6.70 2.76 -2.91
C ARG A 86 -5.24 2.51 -2.60
N ALA A 87 -4.51 1.94 -3.55
CA ALA A 87 -3.10 1.66 -3.43
C ALA A 87 -2.30 2.69 -4.22
N ALA A 88 -1.35 3.32 -3.57
CA ALA A 88 -0.46 4.30 -4.17
C ALA A 88 0.90 3.67 -4.47
N LEU A 89 1.41 3.87 -5.68
CA LEU A 89 2.80 3.52 -6.01
C LEU A 89 3.70 4.64 -5.51
N ALA A 90 4.58 4.34 -4.57
CA ALA A 90 5.52 5.32 -4.04
C ALA A 90 6.95 5.00 -4.51
N TYR A 91 7.60 5.99 -5.11
CA TYR A 91 8.99 5.90 -5.58
C TYR A 91 9.89 6.92 -4.89
N ASN A 92 9.35 7.69 -3.96
CA ASN A 92 10.10 8.57 -3.05
C ASN A 92 9.20 8.92 -1.86
N THR A 93 9.75 9.62 -0.89
CA THR A 93 9.00 10.02 0.31
C THR A 93 7.87 11.00 -0.02
N GLU A 94 8.05 11.87 -1.00
CA GLU A 94 7.01 12.82 -1.42
C GLU A 94 5.78 12.09 -1.95
N THR A 95 5.95 11.12 -2.87
CA THR A 95 4.80 10.38 -3.41
C THR A 95 4.13 9.50 -2.35
N ALA A 96 4.87 8.97 -1.40
CA ALA A 96 4.30 8.26 -0.26
C ALA A 96 3.43 9.18 0.61
N GLN A 97 3.94 10.36 0.91
CA GLN A 97 3.21 11.38 1.69
C GLN A 97 1.92 11.80 0.97
N LEU A 98 2.01 12.10 -0.33
CA LEU A 98 0.86 12.52 -1.12
C LEU A 98 -0.21 11.43 -1.25
N GLY A 99 0.19 10.18 -1.36
CA GLY A 99 -0.74 9.04 -1.39
C GLY A 99 -1.62 8.99 -0.14
N ARG A 100 -1.05 9.28 1.02
CA ARG A 100 -1.81 9.38 2.26
C ARG A 100 -2.59 10.69 2.34
N ALA A 101 -1.90 11.81 2.21
CA ALA A 101 -2.47 13.13 2.46
C ALA A 101 -3.61 13.48 1.50
N HIS A 102 -3.50 13.08 0.23
CA HIS A 102 -4.49 13.42 -0.80
C HIS A 102 -5.47 12.30 -1.13
N ASN A 103 -5.01 11.06 -1.13
CA ASN A 103 -5.81 9.93 -1.61
C ASN A 103 -6.31 9.04 -0.48
N ASP A 104 -5.92 9.30 0.74
CA ASP A 104 -6.22 8.42 1.89
C ASP A 104 -5.96 6.96 1.51
N ALA A 105 -4.85 6.73 0.81
CA ALA A 105 -4.49 5.40 0.34
C ALA A 105 -4.24 4.47 1.54
N GLN A 106 -4.89 3.32 1.55
CA GLN A 106 -4.71 2.34 2.61
C GLN A 106 -3.46 1.49 2.37
N VAL A 107 -3.02 1.37 1.12
CA VAL A 107 -1.91 0.50 0.73
C VAL A 107 -0.88 1.29 -0.04
N VAL A 108 0.39 1.07 0.28
CA VAL A 108 1.51 1.56 -0.54
C VAL A 108 2.13 0.38 -1.28
N ALA A 109 2.38 0.57 -2.58
CA ALA A 109 3.14 -0.36 -3.41
C ALA A 109 4.55 0.19 -3.61
N ILE A 110 5.54 -0.67 -3.50
CA ILE A 110 6.95 -0.28 -3.61
C ILE A 110 7.76 -1.34 -4.36
N GLY A 111 8.74 -0.89 -5.12
CA GLY A 111 9.64 -1.76 -5.88
C GLY A 111 10.93 -2.04 -5.13
N GLY A 112 11.12 -3.28 -4.70
CA GLY A 112 12.31 -3.69 -3.98
C GLY A 112 13.60 -3.62 -4.81
N ARG A 113 13.48 -3.67 -6.14
CA ARG A 113 14.63 -3.53 -7.06
C ARG A 113 14.91 -2.10 -7.46
N MET A 114 14.06 -1.16 -7.08
CA MET A 114 14.15 0.25 -7.49
C MET A 114 14.81 1.12 -6.43
N HIS A 115 15.01 0.59 -5.23
CA HIS A 115 15.51 1.34 -4.08
C HIS A 115 16.49 0.50 -3.28
N SER A 116 17.38 1.16 -2.56
CA SER A 116 18.09 0.51 -1.45
C SER A 116 17.09 0.17 -0.34
N ILE A 117 17.46 -0.77 0.53
CA ILE A 117 16.62 -1.11 1.69
C ILE A 117 16.39 0.11 2.58
N ALA A 118 17.41 0.94 2.76
CA ALA A 118 17.29 2.17 3.56
C ALA A 118 16.29 3.16 2.95
N GLU A 119 16.37 3.41 1.63
CA GLU A 119 15.43 4.29 0.93
C GLU A 119 14.00 3.76 0.99
N ALA A 120 13.82 2.46 0.71
CA ALA A 120 12.50 1.83 0.75
C ALA A 120 11.89 1.91 2.16
N THR A 121 12.69 1.70 3.19
CA THR A 121 12.25 1.81 4.57
C THR A 121 11.77 3.22 4.89
N GLU A 122 12.50 4.24 4.46
CA GLU A 122 12.12 5.64 4.65
C GLU A 122 10.80 5.98 3.94
N ILE A 123 10.62 5.47 2.72
CA ILE A 123 9.37 5.65 1.97
C ILE A 123 8.18 5.04 2.73
N VAL A 124 8.33 3.82 3.21
CA VAL A 124 7.27 3.12 3.97
C VAL A 124 6.97 3.85 5.28
N GLU A 125 8.00 4.26 6.03
CA GLU A 125 7.81 4.99 7.28
C GLU A 125 7.09 6.32 7.05
N THR A 126 7.42 7.04 5.99
CA THR A 126 6.73 8.28 5.61
C THR A 126 5.25 8.02 5.32
N PHE A 127 4.95 6.95 4.58
CA PHE A 127 3.57 6.55 4.32
C PHE A 127 2.82 6.27 5.63
N LEU A 128 3.40 5.48 6.52
CA LEU A 128 2.75 5.11 7.78
C LEU A 128 2.55 6.31 8.74
N ALA A 129 3.42 7.31 8.65
CA ALA A 129 3.40 8.48 9.54
C ALA A 129 2.50 9.62 9.04
N THR A 130 2.01 9.55 7.81
CA THR A 130 1.23 10.64 7.20
C THR A 130 -0.27 10.39 7.35
N SER A 131 -1.00 11.39 7.83
CA SER A 131 -2.45 11.34 7.94
C SER A 131 -3.11 11.90 6.67
N PHE A 132 -4.37 11.50 6.43
CA PHE A 132 -5.19 12.14 5.40
C PHE A 132 -5.40 13.62 5.75
N SER A 133 -5.34 14.51 4.74
CA SER A 133 -5.50 15.95 4.93
C SER A 133 -6.87 16.34 5.47
N GLY A 134 -7.91 15.59 5.10
CA GLY A 134 -9.29 15.94 5.39
C GLY A 134 -9.85 17.07 4.54
N ASP A 135 -9.08 17.60 3.57
CA ASP A 135 -9.53 18.67 2.70
C ASP A 135 -10.76 18.24 1.88
N ALA A 136 -11.75 19.12 1.81
CA ALA A 136 -13.02 18.84 1.12
C ALA A 136 -12.82 18.41 -0.34
N ARG A 137 -11.87 19.03 -1.04
CA ARG A 137 -11.56 18.67 -2.44
C ARG A 137 -11.02 17.26 -2.59
N HIS A 138 -10.19 16.81 -1.64
CA HIS A 138 -9.65 15.45 -1.65
C HIS A 138 -10.73 14.44 -1.30
N ALA A 139 -11.53 14.71 -0.28
CA ALA A 139 -12.65 13.85 0.11
C ALA A 139 -13.66 13.71 -1.03
N ARG A 140 -13.97 14.79 -1.75
CA ARG A 140 -14.88 14.76 -2.91
C ARG A 140 -14.34 13.86 -4.03
N ARG A 141 -13.06 13.96 -4.35
CA ARG A 141 -12.44 13.16 -5.41
C ARG A 141 -12.41 11.67 -5.05
N ILE A 142 -12.11 11.36 -3.80
CA ILE A 142 -12.17 9.98 -3.29
C ILE A 142 -13.60 9.44 -3.41
N LYS A 143 -14.59 10.24 -3.06
CA LYS A 143 -16.00 9.84 -3.16
C LYS A 143 -16.42 9.57 -4.61
N LEU A 144 -15.97 10.39 -5.57
CA LEU A 144 -16.24 10.14 -6.99
C LEU A 144 -15.72 8.78 -7.44
N LEU A 145 -14.51 8.40 -7.01
CA LEU A 145 -13.95 7.09 -7.30
C LEU A 145 -14.75 5.97 -6.65
N ALA A 146 -15.12 6.14 -5.38
CA ALA A 146 -15.88 5.14 -4.64
C ALA A 146 -17.29 4.93 -5.26
N ASP A 147 -17.94 6.00 -5.67
CA ASP A 147 -19.26 5.92 -6.33
C ASP A 147 -19.16 5.20 -7.68
N TYR A 148 -18.13 5.50 -8.48
CA TYR A 148 -17.88 4.80 -9.73
C TYR A 148 -17.63 3.30 -9.51
N GLU A 149 -16.78 2.97 -8.55
CA GLU A 149 -16.49 1.57 -8.22
C GLU A 149 -17.76 0.80 -7.83
N ARG A 150 -18.60 1.43 -7.02
CA ARG A 150 -19.83 0.81 -6.54
C ARG A 150 -20.91 0.66 -7.61
N THR A 151 -21.07 1.63 -8.49
CA THR A 151 -22.18 1.71 -9.44
C THR A 151 -21.82 1.34 -10.86
N GLY A 152 -20.54 1.45 -11.24
CA GLY A 152 -20.11 1.32 -12.63
C GLY A 152 -20.50 2.50 -13.53
N THR A 153 -21.11 3.54 -12.96
CA THR A 153 -21.48 4.74 -13.71
C THR A 153 -20.36 5.77 -13.64
N PRO A 154 -19.75 6.14 -14.79
CA PRO A 154 -18.66 7.12 -14.77
C PRO A 154 -19.12 8.46 -14.22
N PRO A 155 -18.27 9.16 -13.47
CA PRO A 155 -18.55 10.54 -13.09
C PRO A 155 -18.77 11.39 -14.34
N PRO A 156 -19.75 12.30 -14.34
CA PRO A 156 -20.05 13.10 -15.53
C PRO A 156 -18.90 14.07 -15.84
N LEU A 157 -18.59 14.21 -17.13
CA LEU A 157 -17.66 15.24 -17.59
C LEU A 157 -18.29 16.63 -17.45
N PRO A 158 -17.49 17.67 -17.21
CA PRO A 158 -18.01 19.01 -16.92
C PRO A 158 -18.46 19.79 -18.17
N PHE A 159 -18.58 19.12 -19.31
CA PHE A 159 -18.99 19.75 -20.60
C PHE A 159 -19.91 18.88 -21.41
#